data_fce5bb8e3699427f5fbc22a37f2bc047
#
_entry.id   fce5bb8e3699427f5fbc22a37f2bc047
#
_cell.length_a   1.000
_cell.length_b   1.000
_cell.length_c   1.000
_cell.angle_alpha   90.00
_cell.angle_beta   90.00
_cell.angle_gamma   90.00
#
_symmetry.space_group_name_H-M   'P 1'
#
loop_
_entity.id
_entity.type
_entity.pdbx_description
1 polymer ?
#
loop_
_entity_poly.entity_id
_entity_poly.type
_entity_poly.pdbx_seq_one_letter_code
_entity_poly.pdbx_strand_id
1 'polypeptide(L)'
;MTIQTSLGRTPLNRRGFLVSGAAVAGGFALGFSVPFEAAHAAEVKEINAWVVIHPDDKVVIRIARSEMGQGTLTGLAQLVAEELNCDWNKVTWEYPTPAENLKRNRVWKNFSTGGSRGIRESNQYVREGGALAREMLIGRASCRERV
;
A
#
# COMPACT_ATOMS: atom_id res chain seq x y z
N MET A 1 13.94 60.70 16.67
CA MET A 1 14.04 59.73 15.55
C MET A 1 12.96 58.70 15.74
N THR A 2 11.76 58.94 15.18
CA THR A 2 10.54 58.23 15.46
C THR A 2 10.30 57.23 14.34
N ILE A 3 10.36 55.94 14.62
CA ILE A 3 10.08 54.88 13.64
C ILE A 3 8.57 54.64 13.61
N GLN A 4 7.87 55.07 12.59
CA GLN A 4 6.49 54.69 12.33
C GLN A 4 6.44 53.37 11.59
N THR A 5 5.98 52.34 12.29
CA THR A 5 5.67 51.07 11.67
C THR A 5 4.23 51.08 11.15
N SER A 6 4.04 51.25 9.85
CA SER A 6 2.74 51.16 9.18
C SER A 6 2.38 49.69 9.01
N LEU A 7 1.54 49.15 9.92
CA LEU A 7 0.86 47.89 9.74
C LEU A 7 -0.22 48.04 8.67
N GLY A 8 0.09 47.63 7.44
CA GLY A 8 -0.88 47.51 6.36
C GLY A 8 -1.98 46.50 6.69
N ARG A 9 -3.17 47.00 7.00
CA ARG A 9 -4.38 46.15 7.14
C ARG A 9 -4.83 45.73 5.74
N THR A 10 -4.49 44.50 5.35
CA THR A 10 -5.13 43.84 4.23
C THR A 10 -6.55 43.45 4.61
N PRO A 11 -7.58 43.77 3.83
CA PRO A 11 -8.96 43.40 4.13
C PRO A 11 -9.08 41.86 3.99
N LEU A 12 -9.36 41.17 5.09
CA LEU A 12 -9.65 39.77 5.10
C LEU A 12 -10.98 39.49 4.40
N ASN A 13 -10.93 38.92 3.22
CA ASN A 13 -12.12 38.40 2.55
C ASN A 13 -12.48 37.01 3.07
N ARG A 14 -13.70 36.53 2.81
CA ARG A 14 -14.20 35.24 3.31
C ARG A 14 -13.29 34.06 2.96
N ARG A 15 -12.67 34.08 1.78
CA ARG A 15 -11.70 33.06 1.35
C ARG A 15 -10.39 33.13 2.14
N GLY A 16 -9.86 34.31 2.38
CA GLY A 16 -8.66 34.52 3.19
C GLY A 16 -8.88 34.06 4.64
N PHE A 17 -10.09 34.32 5.20
CA PHE A 17 -10.44 33.84 6.53
C PHE A 17 -10.53 32.32 6.62
N LEU A 18 -11.10 31.65 5.61
CA LEU A 18 -11.18 30.16 5.57
C LEU A 18 -9.81 29.53 5.42
N VAL A 19 -8.94 30.12 4.60
CA VAL A 19 -7.56 29.63 4.39
C VAL A 19 -6.72 29.84 5.66
N SER A 20 -6.84 30.98 6.32
CA SER A 20 -6.13 31.24 7.59
C SER A 20 -6.73 30.42 8.74
N GLY A 21 -8.05 30.19 8.76
CA GLY A 21 -8.70 29.32 9.72
C GLY A 21 -8.29 27.85 9.59
N ALA A 22 -8.15 27.36 8.35
CA ALA A 22 -7.62 26.02 8.07
C ALA A 22 -6.14 25.88 8.50
N ALA A 23 -5.35 26.93 8.33
CA ALA A 23 -3.96 26.94 8.79
C ALA A 23 -3.82 26.94 10.33
N VAL A 24 -4.80 27.52 11.05
CA VAL A 24 -4.83 27.55 12.52
C VAL A 24 -5.48 26.30 13.09
N ALA A 25 -6.51 25.74 12.45
CA ALA A 25 -7.17 24.50 12.86
C ALA A 25 -6.39 23.24 12.43
N GLY A 26 -5.56 23.36 11.39
CA GLY A 26 -4.69 22.30 10.88
C GLY A 26 -3.43 22.05 11.69
N GLY A 27 -3.50 22.30 12.98
CA GLY A 27 -2.42 21.95 13.86
C GLY A 27 -1.45 23.09 14.06
N PHE A 28 -0.87 23.02 15.16
CA PHE A 28 0.40 23.54 15.51
C PHE A 28 1.42 23.16 14.40
N ALA A 29 1.39 23.83 13.30
CA ALA A 29 2.52 23.93 12.39
C ALA A 29 3.50 24.90 13.07
N LEU A 30 4.03 24.49 14.22
CA LEU A 30 5.34 24.93 14.62
C LEU A 30 6.22 24.69 13.39
N GLY A 31 6.86 25.75 12.94
CA GLY A 31 7.81 25.70 11.83
C GLY A 31 9.00 24.81 12.16
N PHE A 32 8.74 23.53 12.35
CA PHE A 32 9.69 22.49 12.14
C PHE A 32 9.82 22.35 10.62
N SER A 33 10.74 23.10 10.02
CA SER A 33 11.47 22.62 8.87
C SER A 33 12.15 21.34 9.33
N VAL A 34 11.44 20.25 9.37
CA VAL A 34 12.09 18.96 9.24
C VAL A 34 12.63 19.05 7.82
N PRO A 35 13.98 19.07 7.61
CA PRO A 35 14.47 18.70 6.31
C PRO A 35 13.95 17.28 6.09
N PHE A 36 12.81 17.19 5.42
CA PHE A 36 12.43 15.97 4.76
C PHE A 36 13.50 15.84 3.66
N GLU A 37 14.68 15.37 4.06
CA GLU A 37 15.45 14.56 3.13
C GLU A 37 14.41 13.59 2.63
N ALA A 38 14.05 13.74 1.37
CA ALA A 38 13.30 12.74 0.67
C ALA A 38 14.11 11.47 0.91
N ALA A 39 13.78 10.76 1.98
CA ALA A 39 14.21 9.40 2.14
C ALA A 39 13.83 8.84 0.78
N HIS A 40 14.84 8.51 -0.02
CA HIS A 40 14.60 7.79 -1.25
C HIS A 40 13.73 6.64 -0.81
N ALA A 41 12.43 6.79 -1.05
CA ALA A 41 11.46 5.76 -0.72
C ALA A 41 11.95 4.59 -1.53
N ALA A 42 12.63 3.67 -0.86
CA ALA A 42 13.24 2.55 -1.49
C ALA A 42 12.12 1.89 -2.29
N GLU A 43 12.32 1.76 -3.58
CA GLU A 43 11.27 1.51 -4.56
C GLU A 43 10.54 0.22 -4.20
N VAL A 44 9.32 0.37 -3.69
CA VAL A 44 8.43 -0.76 -3.39
C VAL A 44 8.15 -1.48 -4.69
N LYS A 45 8.59 -2.72 -4.81
CA LYS A 45 8.51 -3.47 -6.06
C LYS A 45 7.26 -4.33 -6.09
N GLU A 46 6.25 -3.89 -6.80
CA GLU A 46 5.12 -4.73 -7.15
C GLU A 46 5.58 -5.81 -8.14
N ILE A 47 5.52 -7.08 -7.73
CA ILE A 47 5.89 -8.22 -8.57
C ILE A 47 4.73 -8.57 -9.48
N ASN A 48 3.55 -8.73 -8.90
CA ASN A 48 2.28 -8.90 -9.61
C ASN A 48 1.13 -8.31 -8.76
N ALA A 49 -0.11 -8.52 -9.18
CA ALA A 49 -1.28 -8.01 -8.46
C ALA A 49 -1.42 -8.56 -7.03
N TRP A 50 -0.80 -9.69 -6.69
CA TRP A 50 -0.93 -10.41 -5.42
C TRP A 50 0.24 -10.19 -4.48
N VAL A 51 1.43 -9.91 -5.00
CA VAL A 51 2.68 -9.89 -4.25
C VAL A 51 3.43 -8.60 -4.48
N VAL A 52 3.74 -7.93 -3.38
CA VAL A 52 4.58 -6.73 -3.33
C VAL A 52 5.77 -7.01 -2.42
N ILE A 53 6.96 -6.71 -2.86
CA ILE A 53 8.18 -6.88 -2.06
C ILE A 53 8.77 -5.52 -1.75
N HIS A 54 9.00 -5.29 -0.47
CA HIS A 54 9.64 -4.09 0.04
C HIS A 54 11.16 -4.27 0.09
N PRO A 55 11.92 -3.18 0.04
CA PRO A 55 13.40 -3.24 0.11
C PRO A 55 13.94 -3.74 1.45
N ASP A 56 13.12 -3.73 2.50
CA ASP A 56 13.42 -4.31 3.81
C ASP A 56 13.09 -5.82 3.89
N ASP A 57 12.94 -6.47 2.73
CA ASP A 57 12.58 -7.88 2.56
C ASP A 57 11.18 -8.27 3.06
N LYS A 58 10.34 -7.32 3.40
CA LYS A 58 8.94 -7.62 3.73
C LYS A 58 8.16 -7.98 2.47
N VAL A 59 7.39 -9.05 2.58
CA VAL A 59 6.50 -9.53 1.54
C VAL A 59 5.08 -9.18 1.91
N VAL A 60 4.46 -8.30 1.14
CA VAL A 60 3.04 -7.93 1.31
C VAL A 60 2.20 -8.75 0.34
N ILE A 61 1.25 -9.49 0.89
CA ILE A 61 0.31 -10.31 0.12
C ILE A 61 -1.06 -9.64 0.11
N ARG A 62 -1.61 -9.40 -1.07
CA ARG A 62 -2.92 -8.79 -1.25
C ARG A 62 -4.02 -9.83 -1.20
N ILE A 63 -4.88 -9.75 -0.19
CA ILE A 63 -5.97 -10.69 0.04
C ILE A 63 -7.30 -10.01 -0.18
N ALA A 64 -8.09 -10.51 -1.13
CA ALA A 64 -9.38 -9.93 -1.51
C ALA A 64 -10.57 -10.49 -0.71
N ARG A 65 -10.35 -11.34 0.29
CA ARG A 65 -11.41 -11.95 1.09
C ARG A 65 -11.40 -11.40 2.50
N SER A 66 -12.53 -10.91 2.97
CA SER A 66 -12.66 -10.33 4.31
C SER A 66 -12.47 -11.36 5.40
N GLU A 67 -11.74 -10.99 6.44
CA GLU A 67 -11.61 -11.75 7.68
C GLU A 67 -12.75 -11.42 8.63
N MET A 68 -13.34 -12.44 9.23
CA MET A 68 -14.42 -12.35 10.20
C MET A 68 -14.15 -13.28 11.41
N GLY A 69 -12.90 -13.67 11.61
CA GLY A 69 -12.49 -14.65 12.63
C GLY A 69 -12.39 -16.08 12.12
N GLN A 70 -12.62 -16.34 10.81
CA GLN A 70 -12.57 -17.67 10.22
C GLN A 70 -11.19 -18.08 9.70
N GLY A 71 -10.17 -17.21 9.80
CA GLY A 71 -8.79 -17.51 9.42
C GLY A 71 -8.52 -17.46 7.90
N THR A 72 -9.44 -16.93 7.10
CA THR A 72 -9.28 -16.83 5.64
C THR A 72 -8.09 -15.98 5.26
N LEU A 73 -7.86 -14.86 5.97
CA LEU A 73 -6.76 -13.95 5.72
C LEU A 73 -5.42 -14.67 5.88
N THR A 74 -5.21 -15.32 7.01
CA THR A 74 -3.99 -16.09 7.29
C THR A 74 -3.83 -17.25 6.31
N GLY A 75 -4.90 -18.04 6.09
CA GLY A 75 -4.85 -19.21 5.22
C GLY A 75 -4.52 -18.87 3.77
N LEU A 76 -5.09 -17.81 3.21
CA LEU A 76 -4.78 -17.39 1.85
C LEU A 76 -3.36 -16.81 1.73
N ALA A 77 -2.91 -16.05 2.74
CA ALA A 77 -1.54 -15.56 2.77
C ALA A 77 -0.52 -16.71 2.84
N GLN A 78 -0.80 -17.75 3.63
CA GLN A 78 0.05 -18.95 3.70
C GLN A 78 0.14 -19.68 2.36
N LEU A 79 -0.98 -19.83 1.64
CA LEU A 79 -0.96 -20.45 0.32
C LEU A 79 -0.08 -19.69 -0.69
N VAL A 80 -0.13 -18.36 -0.66
CA VAL A 80 0.74 -17.54 -1.52
C VAL A 80 2.19 -17.65 -1.09
N ALA A 81 2.47 -17.58 0.21
CA ALA A 81 3.82 -17.66 0.76
C ALA A 81 4.50 -19.01 0.47
N GLU A 82 3.73 -20.10 0.54
CA GLU A 82 4.18 -21.45 0.19
C GLU A 82 4.62 -21.54 -1.27
N GLU A 83 3.80 -21.09 -2.20
CA GLU A 83 4.12 -21.11 -3.62
C GLU A 83 5.28 -20.16 -3.96
N LEU A 84 5.34 -19.01 -3.29
CA LEU A 84 6.43 -18.04 -3.45
C LEU A 84 7.74 -18.56 -2.85
N ASN A 85 7.66 -19.51 -1.92
CA ASN A 85 8.79 -20.05 -1.15
C ASN A 85 9.54 -18.95 -0.37
N CYS A 86 8.79 -18.13 0.38
CA CYS A 86 9.33 -17.04 1.18
C CYS A 86 9.24 -17.32 2.68
N ASP A 87 10.06 -16.60 3.46
CA ASP A 87 10.02 -16.68 4.93
C ASP A 87 8.71 -16.10 5.47
N TRP A 88 7.92 -16.92 6.14
CA TRP A 88 6.64 -16.54 6.74
C TRP A 88 6.77 -15.39 7.75
N ASN A 89 7.88 -15.28 8.46
CA ASN A 89 8.11 -14.21 9.42
C ASN A 89 8.23 -12.82 8.76
N LYS A 90 8.49 -12.78 7.46
CA LYS A 90 8.56 -11.55 6.67
C LYS A 90 7.26 -11.23 5.94
N VAL A 91 6.25 -12.09 6.06
CA VAL A 91 4.97 -11.93 5.39
C VAL A 91 4.05 -11.00 6.16
N THR A 92 3.45 -10.08 5.47
CA THR A 92 2.32 -9.27 5.92
C THR A 92 1.24 -9.26 4.83
N TRP A 93 0.10 -8.66 5.09
CA TRP A 93 -1.01 -8.64 4.15
C TRP A 93 -1.70 -7.29 4.10
N GLU A 94 -2.33 -7.02 2.98
CA GLU A 94 -3.18 -5.86 2.79
C GLU A 94 -4.45 -6.23 2.02
N TYR A 95 -5.50 -5.42 2.20
CA TYR A 95 -6.72 -5.55 1.41
C TYR A 95 -6.65 -4.61 0.20
N PRO A 96 -6.76 -5.13 -1.04
CA PRO A 96 -6.93 -4.28 -2.19
C PRO A 96 -8.31 -3.60 -2.15
N THR A 97 -8.40 -2.40 -2.69
CA THR A 97 -9.68 -1.70 -2.75
C THR A 97 -10.54 -2.15 -3.94
N PRO A 98 -11.87 -2.05 -3.85
CA PRO A 98 -12.75 -2.32 -5.00
C PRO A 98 -12.43 -1.44 -6.21
N ALA A 99 -12.01 -0.18 -5.99
CA ALA A 99 -11.62 0.73 -7.06
C ALA A 99 -10.37 0.24 -7.79
N GLU A 100 -9.36 -0.27 -7.06
CA GLU A 100 -8.18 -0.87 -7.67
C GLU A 100 -8.51 -2.15 -8.44
N ASN A 101 -9.42 -2.97 -7.91
CA ASN A 101 -9.86 -4.18 -8.59
C ASN A 101 -10.50 -3.85 -9.95
N LEU A 102 -11.34 -2.82 -10.01
CA LEU A 102 -11.94 -2.35 -11.26
C LEU A 102 -10.87 -1.84 -12.24
N LYS A 103 -9.92 -1.02 -11.79
CA LYS A 103 -8.81 -0.52 -12.61
C LYS A 103 -7.94 -1.64 -13.18
N ARG A 104 -7.82 -2.77 -12.47
CA ARG A 104 -7.03 -3.94 -12.85
C ARG A 104 -7.85 -5.05 -13.50
N ASN A 105 -8.96 -4.70 -14.16
CA ASN A 105 -9.85 -5.66 -14.84
C ASN A 105 -10.33 -6.79 -13.92
N ARG A 106 -10.61 -6.48 -12.67
CA ARG A 106 -11.10 -7.42 -11.65
C ARG A 106 -10.16 -8.61 -11.41
N VAL A 107 -8.87 -8.38 -11.41
CA VAL A 107 -7.84 -9.43 -11.19
C VAL A 107 -8.06 -10.22 -9.90
N TRP A 108 -8.56 -9.56 -8.84
CA TRP A 108 -8.91 -10.22 -7.57
C TRP A 108 -10.33 -10.80 -7.56
N LYS A 109 -11.01 -10.79 -8.69
CA LYS A 109 -12.37 -11.32 -8.87
C LYS A 109 -13.37 -10.68 -7.89
N ASN A 110 -13.98 -11.47 -7.04
CA ASN A 110 -15.00 -11.02 -6.13
C ASN A 110 -14.51 -11.02 -4.67
N PHE A 111 -14.92 -10.02 -3.90
CA PHE A 111 -14.52 -9.80 -2.51
C PHE A 111 -15.43 -10.51 -1.50
N SER A 112 -16.49 -11.20 -1.94
CA SER A 112 -17.46 -11.86 -1.07
C SER A 112 -16.85 -13.07 -0.36
N THR A 113 -17.09 -13.17 0.95
CA THR A 113 -16.68 -14.29 1.79
C THR A 113 -17.84 -15.24 2.11
N GLY A 114 -19.09 -14.81 1.88
CA GLY A 114 -20.29 -15.59 2.17
C GLY A 114 -20.32 -16.95 1.46
N GLY A 115 -20.99 -17.94 2.05
CA GLY A 115 -21.09 -19.29 1.52
C GLY A 115 -19.78 -20.08 1.52
N SER A 116 -18.90 -19.81 2.48
CA SER A 116 -17.57 -20.46 2.63
C SER A 116 -16.68 -20.29 1.39
N ARG A 117 -16.81 -19.18 0.69
CA ARG A 117 -16.07 -18.90 -0.55
C ARG A 117 -14.61 -18.49 -0.31
N GLY A 118 -14.26 -18.10 0.91
CA GLY A 118 -12.95 -17.57 1.24
C GLY A 118 -11.81 -18.41 0.65
N ILE A 119 -11.52 -19.55 1.21
CA ILE A 119 -10.46 -20.44 0.72
C ILE A 119 -10.95 -21.29 -0.45
N ARG A 120 -12.16 -21.85 -0.38
CA ARG A 120 -12.67 -22.78 -1.40
C ARG A 120 -12.59 -22.24 -2.84
N GLU A 121 -12.98 -20.99 -3.05
CA GLU A 121 -12.98 -20.38 -4.39
C GLU A 121 -11.67 -19.64 -4.70
N SER A 122 -10.84 -19.41 -3.69
CA SER A 122 -9.65 -18.58 -3.85
C SER A 122 -8.35 -19.36 -3.91
N ASN A 123 -8.32 -20.59 -3.37
CA ASN A 123 -7.07 -21.35 -3.22
C ASN A 123 -6.27 -21.47 -4.54
N GLN A 124 -6.92 -21.78 -5.63
CA GLN A 124 -6.24 -21.97 -6.91
C GLN A 124 -5.58 -20.68 -7.40
N TYR A 125 -6.34 -19.60 -7.55
CA TYR A 125 -5.82 -18.39 -8.14
C TYR A 125 -4.83 -17.62 -7.25
N VAL A 126 -4.91 -17.76 -5.92
CA VAL A 126 -3.89 -17.18 -5.05
C VAL A 126 -2.58 -17.97 -5.10
N ARG A 127 -2.65 -19.29 -5.22
CA ARG A 127 -1.47 -20.14 -5.43
C ARG A 127 -0.81 -19.85 -6.77
N GLU A 128 -1.59 -19.76 -7.84
CA GLU A 128 -1.11 -19.33 -9.16
C GLU A 128 -0.42 -17.95 -9.08
N GLY A 129 -0.99 -17.01 -8.32
CA GLY A 129 -0.38 -15.70 -8.08
C GLY A 129 0.98 -15.78 -7.37
N GLY A 130 1.12 -16.64 -6.37
CA GLY A 130 2.38 -16.90 -5.67
C GLY A 130 3.42 -17.56 -6.57
N ALA A 131 3.05 -18.61 -7.30
CA ALA A 131 3.92 -19.31 -8.23
C ALA A 131 4.42 -18.39 -9.36
N LEU A 132 3.55 -17.62 -9.98
CA LEU A 132 3.93 -16.63 -10.98
C LEU A 132 4.89 -15.56 -10.43
N ALA A 133 4.67 -15.09 -9.21
CA ALA A 133 5.59 -14.15 -8.58
C ALA A 133 6.98 -14.76 -8.40
N ARG A 134 7.06 -16.02 -7.99
CA ARG A 134 8.33 -16.76 -7.88
C ARG A 134 9.05 -16.88 -9.23
N GLU A 135 8.36 -17.27 -10.27
CA GLU A 135 8.94 -17.35 -11.63
C GLU A 135 9.45 -16.00 -12.11
N MET A 136 8.69 -14.92 -11.90
CA MET A 136 9.11 -13.57 -12.25
C MET A 136 10.39 -13.14 -11.51
N LEU A 137 10.54 -13.53 -10.25
CA LEU A 137 11.75 -13.24 -9.46
C LEU A 137 12.95 -14.04 -9.95
N ILE A 138 12.79 -15.33 -10.20
CA ILE A 138 13.83 -16.21 -10.73
C ILE A 138 14.27 -15.75 -12.14
N GLY A 139 13.30 -15.43 -13.02
CA GLY A 139 13.60 -14.94 -14.36
C GLY A 139 14.39 -13.62 -14.35
N ARG A 140 14.12 -12.73 -13.42
CA ARG A 140 14.87 -11.46 -13.24
C ARG A 140 16.28 -11.70 -12.70
N ALA A 141 16.46 -12.64 -11.78
CA ALA A 141 17.78 -13.00 -11.27
C ALA A 141 18.66 -13.57 -12.38
N SER A 142 18.15 -14.51 -13.15
CA SER A 142 18.89 -15.15 -14.27
C SER A 142 19.25 -14.16 -15.39
N CYS A 143 18.45 -13.13 -15.63
CA CYS A 143 18.78 -12.07 -16.58
C CYS A 143 19.91 -11.15 -16.08
N ARG A 144 20.04 -10.98 -14.76
CA ARG A 144 21.05 -10.10 -14.15
C ARG A 144 22.44 -10.73 -14.12
N GLU A 145 22.51 -12.05 -14.08
CA GLU A 145 23.78 -12.79 -14.05
C GLU A 145 24.41 -12.98 -15.46
N ARG A 146 23.71 -12.59 -16.52
CA ARG A 146 24.18 -12.75 -17.92
C ARG A 146 24.79 -11.46 -18.52
N VAL A 147 25.04 -10.41 -17.71
CA VAL A 147 25.66 -9.16 -18.19
C VAL A 147 27.10 -9.07 -17.69
#